data_252b603a6af41caa2d171e4abf82a02a
#
_entry.id   252b603a6af41caa2d171e4abf82a02a
#
_cell.length_a   1.000
_cell.length_b   1.000
_cell.length_c   1.000
_cell.angle_alpha   90.00
_cell.angle_beta   90.00
_cell.angle_gamma   90.00
#
_symmetry.space_group_name_H-M   'P 1'
#
loop_
_entity.id
_entity.type
_entity.pdbx_description
1 polymer ?
#
loop_
_entity_poly.entity_id
_entity_poly.type
_entity_poly.pdbx_seq_one_letter_code
_entity_poly.pdbx_strand_id
1 'polypeptide(L)'
;PPMRLGHLVSMCDDTGLFQHACHSVPDRSHGYCFDANARALLVSSVLTAPGEQRVPEALTERFAAFVQHAWNPEARRFRNFMSFARSWLEEIGSEDSHGRTLWALGECARSDVTPRRRWATELFAEAAPQVESFHSPRAWAFTLLGLDACIAVDARPYALELRHRLAQRLMSLLAAVETEDWVWFEE
;
A
#
# COMPACT_ATOMS: atom_id res chain seq x y z
N PRO A 1 -0.62 19.20 -17.65
CA PRO A 1 -1.13 20.12 -16.62
C PRO A 1 -0.63 19.65 -15.24
N PRO A 2 -0.33 20.59 -14.32
CA PRO A 2 0.11 20.21 -12.99
C PRO A 2 -0.99 19.42 -12.26
N MET A 3 -0.58 18.46 -11.43
CA MET A 3 -1.50 17.67 -10.58
C MET A 3 -2.23 18.62 -9.62
N ARG A 4 -3.53 18.41 -9.43
CA ARG A 4 -4.35 19.19 -8.50
C ARG A 4 -4.76 18.30 -7.32
N LEU A 5 -4.31 18.63 -6.12
CA LEU A 5 -4.58 17.85 -4.91
C LEU A 5 -5.87 18.29 -4.17
N GLY A 6 -6.60 19.30 -4.68
CA GLY A 6 -7.78 19.83 -3.99
C GLY A 6 -8.84 18.77 -3.69
N HIS A 7 -9.11 17.84 -4.61
CA HIS A 7 -10.06 16.77 -4.38
C HIS A 7 -9.54 15.76 -3.33
N LEU A 8 -8.27 15.38 -3.38
CA LEU A 8 -7.65 14.53 -2.37
C LEU A 8 -7.82 15.15 -0.96
N VAL A 9 -7.54 16.46 -0.83
CA VAL A 9 -7.70 17.18 0.44
C VAL A 9 -9.14 17.17 0.91
N SER A 10 -10.11 17.44 0.00
CA SER A 10 -11.54 17.46 0.34
C SER A 10 -12.10 16.08 0.75
N MET A 11 -11.47 15.00 0.26
CA MET A 11 -11.83 13.61 0.58
C MET A 11 -11.24 13.13 1.93
N CYS A 12 -10.49 13.96 2.64
CA CYS A 12 -9.85 13.59 3.91
C CYS A 12 -10.50 14.31 5.08
N ASP A 13 -10.57 13.62 6.22
CA ASP A 13 -10.80 14.21 7.54
C ASP A 13 -9.61 13.96 8.46
N ASP A 14 -9.79 13.99 9.77
CA ASP A 14 -8.76 13.74 10.78
C ASP A 14 -8.39 12.25 10.94
N THR A 15 -9.16 11.35 10.33
CA THR A 15 -8.93 9.89 10.35
C THR A 15 -8.16 9.42 9.12
N GLY A 16 -8.59 9.82 7.92
CA GLY A 16 -8.01 9.38 6.67
C GLY A 16 -8.79 9.81 5.44
N LEU A 17 -8.59 9.09 4.34
CA LEU A 17 -9.28 9.28 3.07
C LEU A 17 -10.59 8.49 3.06
N PHE A 18 -11.70 9.17 2.79
CA PHE A 18 -13.01 8.53 2.60
C PHE A 18 -13.02 7.61 1.40
N GLN A 19 -13.84 6.56 1.48
CA GLN A 19 -13.95 5.56 0.42
C GLN A 19 -14.64 6.09 -0.83
N HIS A 20 -15.69 6.88 -0.69
CA HIS A 20 -16.54 7.33 -1.77
C HIS A 20 -16.87 8.82 -1.72
N ALA A 21 -17.27 9.34 -2.87
CA ALA A 21 -17.84 10.67 -3.02
C ALA A 21 -19.08 10.61 -3.91
N CYS A 22 -20.06 11.46 -3.63
CA CYS A 22 -21.12 11.80 -4.56
C CYS A 22 -20.65 12.99 -5.40
N HIS A 23 -20.26 12.74 -6.64
CA HIS A 23 -19.53 13.69 -7.49
C HIS A 23 -18.21 14.16 -6.81
N SER A 24 -18.17 15.42 -6.35
CA SER A 24 -17.03 15.99 -5.64
C SER A 24 -17.20 16.08 -4.11
N VAL A 25 -18.38 15.65 -3.59
CA VAL A 25 -18.72 15.75 -2.17
C VAL A 25 -18.44 14.42 -1.48
N PRO A 26 -17.58 14.37 -0.43
CA PRO A 26 -17.27 13.14 0.29
C PRO A 26 -18.51 12.48 0.87
N ASP A 27 -18.67 11.18 0.62
CA ASP A 27 -19.76 10.38 1.19
C ASP A 27 -19.27 9.64 2.45
N ARG A 28 -19.69 10.14 3.60
CA ARG A 28 -19.30 9.59 4.90
C ARG A 28 -20.00 8.27 5.25
N SER A 29 -21.09 7.91 4.56
CA SER A 29 -21.85 6.69 4.87
C SER A 29 -21.04 5.41 4.64
N HIS A 30 -20.06 5.45 3.74
CA HIS A 30 -19.19 4.32 3.42
C HIS A 30 -17.92 4.24 4.29
N GLY A 31 -17.62 5.26 5.11
CA GLY A 31 -16.41 5.28 5.94
C GLY A 31 -15.12 5.31 5.12
N TYR A 32 -14.15 4.47 5.50
CA TYR A 32 -12.78 4.51 4.98
C TYR A 32 -12.40 3.14 4.40
N CYS A 33 -11.75 3.18 3.24
CA CYS A 33 -11.10 2.01 2.64
C CYS A 33 -9.59 2.06 2.90
N PHE A 34 -9.05 0.99 3.47
CA PHE A 34 -7.62 0.88 3.74
C PHE A 34 -6.78 0.97 2.46
N ASP A 35 -7.20 0.27 1.39
CA ASP A 35 -6.50 0.28 0.11
C ASP A 35 -6.37 1.70 -0.47
N ALA A 36 -7.41 2.54 -0.33
CA ALA A 36 -7.37 3.93 -0.76
C ALA A 36 -6.37 4.77 0.08
N ASN A 37 -6.32 4.55 1.39
CA ASN A 37 -5.36 5.22 2.28
C ASN A 37 -3.91 4.77 2.02
N ALA A 38 -3.68 3.48 1.74
CA ALA A 38 -2.36 2.95 1.34
C ALA A 38 -1.90 3.56 0.00
N ARG A 39 -2.80 3.71 -0.99
CA ARG A 39 -2.50 4.42 -2.25
C ARG A 39 -2.20 5.89 -2.02
N ALA A 40 -2.91 6.55 -1.12
CA ALA A 40 -2.64 7.95 -0.79
C ALA A 40 -1.25 8.11 -0.13
N LEU A 41 -0.85 7.19 0.75
CA LEU A 41 0.50 7.14 1.32
C LEU A 41 1.55 6.90 0.21
N LEU A 42 1.29 5.97 -0.71
CA LEU A 42 2.18 5.70 -1.85
C LEU A 42 2.37 6.95 -2.71
N VAL A 43 1.27 7.60 -3.13
CA VAL A 43 1.33 8.85 -3.91
C VAL A 43 2.12 9.92 -3.16
N SER A 44 1.90 10.07 -1.86
CA SER A 44 2.64 11.03 -1.03
C SER A 44 4.14 10.75 -1.01
N SER A 45 4.53 9.48 -1.09
CA SER A 45 5.93 9.06 -1.03
C SER A 45 6.66 9.20 -2.37
N VAL A 46 5.95 9.04 -3.50
CA VAL A 46 6.56 9.12 -4.84
C VAL A 46 6.52 10.53 -5.46
N LEU A 47 5.59 11.41 -5.04
CA LEU A 47 5.49 12.79 -5.50
C LEU A 47 6.51 13.70 -4.79
N THR A 48 7.78 13.51 -5.10
CA THR A 48 8.88 14.25 -4.45
C THR A 48 9.68 15.11 -5.43
N ALA A 49 9.38 15.06 -6.74
CA ALA A 49 10.14 15.78 -7.74
C ALA A 49 10.07 17.32 -7.55
N PRO A 50 11.16 18.06 -7.81
CA PRO A 50 11.16 19.50 -7.78
C PRO A 50 10.16 20.08 -8.79
N GLY A 51 9.31 21.02 -8.35
CA GLY A 51 8.29 21.65 -9.20
C GLY A 51 6.95 20.93 -9.26
N GLU A 52 6.82 19.74 -8.69
CA GLU A 52 5.53 19.06 -8.51
C GLU A 52 4.83 19.52 -7.22
N GLN A 53 3.50 19.52 -7.26
CA GLN A 53 2.70 19.79 -6.06
C GLN A 53 2.77 18.57 -5.13
N ARG A 54 3.49 18.73 -4.02
CA ARG A 54 3.59 17.67 -2.99
C ARG A 54 2.30 17.55 -2.20
N VAL A 55 1.99 16.33 -1.77
CA VAL A 55 0.94 16.09 -0.76
C VAL A 55 1.37 16.78 0.54
N PRO A 56 0.48 17.55 1.22
CA PRO A 56 0.81 18.18 2.50
C PRO A 56 1.31 17.15 3.51
N GLU A 57 2.37 17.50 4.24
CA GLU A 57 3.01 16.61 5.22
C GLU A 57 2.00 16.06 6.25
N ALA A 58 1.10 16.92 6.76
CA ALA A 58 0.05 16.51 7.68
C ALA A 58 -0.90 15.44 7.13
N LEU A 59 -1.12 15.40 5.81
CA LEU A 59 -1.90 14.33 5.18
C LEU A 59 -1.06 13.05 5.03
N THR A 60 0.20 13.16 4.70
CA THR A 60 1.13 12.02 4.62
C THR A 60 1.21 11.31 5.97
N GLU A 61 1.38 12.06 7.07
CA GLU A 61 1.39 11.50 8.42
C GLU A 61 0.04 10.87 8.82
N ARG A 62 -1.07 11.44 8.37
CA ARG A 62 -2.40 10.87 8.59
C ARG A 62 -2.59 9.54 7.88
N PHE A 63 -2.16 9.43 6.62
CA PHE A 63 -2.20 8.18 5.88
C PHE A 63 -1.28 7.11 6.51
N ALA A 64 -0.10 7.50 6.99
CA ALA A 64 0.79 6.61 7.72
C ALA A 64 0.15 6.13 9.03
N ALA A 65 -0.49 7.02 9.79
CA ALA A 65 -1.22 6.65 11.01
C ALA A 65 -2.41 5.72 10.73
N PHE A 66 -3.13 5.93 9.62
CA PHE A 66 -4.21 5.02 9.20
C PHE A 66 -3.66 3.63 8.85
N VAL A 67 -2.55 3.55 8.11
CA VAL A 67 -1.89 2.29 7.77
C VAL A 67 -1.42 1.56 9.05
N GLN A 68 -0.81 2.27 9.99
CA GLN A 68 -0.43 1.68 11.28
C GLN A 68 -1.63 1.13 12.06
N HIS A 69 -2.75 1.88 12.09
CA HIS A 69 -3.96 1.46 12.78
C HIS A 69 -4.66 0.26 12.13
N ALA A 70 -4.50 0.10 10.81
CA ALA A 70 -5.04 -1.05 10.09
C ALA A 70 -4.27 -2.36 10.35
N TRP A 71 -3.02 -2.28 10.83
CA TRP A 71 -2.22 -3.45 11.13
C TRP A 71 -2.81 -4.26 12.28
N ASN A 72 -3.09 -5.54 12.03
CA ASN A 72 -3.50 -6.52 13.03
C ASN A 72 -2.31 -7.45 13.33
N PRO A 73 -1.59 -7.25 14.43
CA PRO A 73 -0.38 -8.03 14.73
C PRO A 73 -0.70 -9.51 15.06
N GLU A 74 -1.88 -9.81 15.57
CA GLU A 74 -2.29 -11.18 15.88
C GLU A 74 -2.52 -12.01 14.61
N ALA A 75 -3.24 -11.42 13.63
CA ALA A 75 -3.47 -12.03 12.32
C ALA A 75 -2.28 -11.86 11.37
N ARG A 76 -1.35 -10.96 11.65
CA ARG A 76 -0.26 -10.50 10.76
C ARG A 76 -0.77 -10.03 9.40
N ARG A 77 -1.93 -9.37 9.40
CA ARG A 77 -2.63 -8.88 8.22
C ARG A 77 -3.13 -7.46 8.45
N PHE A 78 -3.26 -6.71 7.38
CA PHE A 78 -3.99 -5.45 7.45
C PHE A 78 -5.50 -5.71 7.35
N ARG A 79 -6.29 -4.89 8.07
CA ARG A 79 -7.75 -4.79 7.90
C ARG A 79 -8.05 -3.96 6.66
N ASN A 80 -9.30 -4.03 6.15
CA ASN A 80 -9.61 -3.39 4.87
C ASN A 80 -10.59 -2.21 5.00
N PHE A 81 -11.67 -2.38 5.78
CA PHE A 81 -12.71 -1.37 5.88
C PHE A 81 -12.93 -0.89 7.31
N MET A 82 -13.05 0.43 7.44
CA MET A 82 -13.41 1.08 8.69
C MET A 82 -14.68 1.89 8.50
N SER A 83 -15.64 1.74 9.42
CA SER A 83 -16.85 2.56 9.44
C SER A 83 -16.53 4.03 9.72
N PHE A 84 -17.48 4.93 9.42
CA PHE A 84 -17.33 6.34 9.79
C PHE A 84 -17.25 6.54 11.33
N ALA A 85 -17.82 5.62 12.12
CA ALA A 85 -17.68 5.58 13.57
C ALA A 85 -16.31 5.06 14.05
N ARG A 86 -15.35 4.85 13.14
CA ARG A 86 -13.97 4.41 13.41
C ARG A 86 -13.86 3.00 14.00
N SER A 87 -14.79 2.12 13.64
CA SER A 87 -14.75 0.70 13.99
C SER A 87 -14.36 -0.11 12.77
N TRP A 88 -13.41 -1.05 12.93
CA TRP A 88 -13.07 -1.99 11.87
C TRP A 88 -14.22 -2.95 11.59
N LEU A 89 -14.47 -3.24 10.33
CA LEU A 89 -15.58 -4.10 9.88
C LEU A 89 -15.14 -5.56 9.71
N GLU A 90 -13.84 -5.82 9.65
CA GLU A 90 -13.23 -7.15 9.59
C GLU A 90 -11.84 -7.16 10.25
N GLU A 91 -11.39 -8.35 10.64
CA GLU A 91 -10.06 -8.55 11.24
C GLU A 91 -8.96 -8.78 10.19
N ILE A 92 -9.33 -9.25 9.00
CA ILE A 92 -8.39 -9.60 7.92
C ILE A 92 -8.92 -9.05 6.61
N GLY A 93 -8.16 -8.16 5.99
CA GLY A 93 -8.45 -7.60 4.68
C GLY A 93 -7.90 -8.45 3.53
N SER A 94 -8.01 -7.93 2.30
CA SER A 94 -7.61 -8.62 1.08
C SER A 94 -6.09 -8.79 0.97
N GLU A 95 -5.66 -9.79 0.20
CA GLU A 95 -4.25 -9.97 -0.15
C GLU A 95 -3.72 -8.79 -0.99
N ASP A 96 -4.54 -8.28 -1.91
CA ASP A 96 -4.19 -7.17 -2.78
C ASP A 96 -3.91 -5.88 -2.02
N SER A 97 -4.76 -5.54 -1.05
CA SER A 97 -4.53 -4.35 -0.22
C SER A 97 -3.29 -4.50 0.65
N HIS A 98 -3.01 -5.73 1.15
CA HIS A 98 -1.79 -6.03 1.89
C HIS A 98 -0.54 -5.84 1.01
N GLY A 99 -0.50 -6.44 -0.18
CA GLY A 99 0.61 -6.32 -1.11
C GLY A 99 0.85 -4.87 -1.55
N ARG A 100 -0.22 -4.13 -1.84
CA ARG A 100 -0.12 -2.69 -2.20
C ARG A 100 0.39 -1.84 -1.05
N THR A 101 0.04 -2.18 0.18
CA THR A 101 0.58 -1.50 1.36
C THR A 101 2.07 -1.75 1.50
N LEU A 102 2.55 -2.95 1.21
CA LEU A 102 3.99 -3.21 1.17
C LEU A 102 4.69 -2.36 0.11
N TRP A 103 4.07 -2.12 -1.04
CA TRP A 103 4.62 -1.15 -2.00
C TRP A 103 4.68 0.26 -1.40
N ALA A 104 3.59 0.74 -0.78
CA ALA A 104 3.56 2.05 -0.14
C ALA A 104 4.62 2.19 0.96
N LEU A 105 4.77 1.17 1.82
CA LEU A 105 5.79 1.13 2.88
C LEU A 105 7.20 1.10 2.31
N GLY A 106 7.44 0.36 1.23
CA GLY A 106 8.73 0.31 0.53
C GLY A 106 9.14 1.70 0.02
N GLU A 107 8.24 2.42 -0.65
CA GLU A 107 8.51 3.79 -1.10
C GLU A 107 8.66 4.76 0.08
N CYS A 108 7.87 4.58 1.14
CA CYS A 108 7.97 5.37 2.36
C CYS A 108 9.32 5.17 3.09
N ALA A 109 9.91 3.97 3.00
CA ALA A 109 11.24 3.68 3.54
C ALA A 109 12.36 4.47 2.86
N ARG A 110 12.11 5.06 1.67
CA ARG A 110 13.04 5.96 0.96
C ARG A 110 12.92 7.43 1.42
N SER A 111 12.01 7.73 2.35
CA SER A 111 11.74 9.09 2.82
C SER A 111 12.97 9.74 3.47
N ASP A 112 13.16 11.04 3.24
CA ASP A 112 14.15 11.86 3.94
C ASP A 112 13.78 12.11 5.41
N VAL A 113 12.50 11.92 5.79
CA VAL A 113 11.99 12.04 7.15
C VAL A 113 12.35 10.79 7.94
N THR A 114 13.42 10.87 8.75
CA THR A 114 13.98 9.72 9.47
C THR A 114 12.98 8.93 10.31
N PRO A 115 12.08 9.54 11.12
CA PRO A 115 11.09 8.77 11.88
C PRO A 115 10.14 7.97 10.97
N ARG A 116 9.65 8.56 9.88
CA ARG A 116 8.77 7.88 8.93
C ARG A 116 9.47 6.74 8.21
N ARG A 117 10.71 6.96 7.75
CA ARG A 117 11.53 5.92 7.14
C ARG A 117 11.70 4.72 8.07
N ARG A 118 12.03 4.97 9.34
CA ARG A 118 12.22 3.91 10.34
C ARG A 118 10.92 3.14 10.57
N TRP A 119 9.81 3.83 10.82
CA TRP A 119 8.48 3.23 10.97
C TRP A 119 8.11 2.35 9.78
N ALA A 120 8.26 2.87 8.56
CA ALA A 120 7.91 2.14 7.35
C ALA A 120 8.77 0.88 7.16
N THR A 121 10.08 0.95 7.47
CA THR A 121 10.99 -0.20 7.39
C THR A 121 10.64 -1.27 8.42
N GLU A 122 10.30 -0.88 9.64
CA GLU A 122 9.91 -1.80 10.72
C GLU A 122 8.59 -2.52 10.38
N LEU A 123 7.55 -1.78 10.00
CA LEU A 123 6.26 -2.35 9.64
C LEU A 123 6.33 -3.21 8.38
N PHE A 124 7.14 -2.81 7.38
CA PHE A 124 7.41 -3.62 6.20
C PHE A 124 8.00 -4.98 6.58
N ALA A 125 9.01 -4.99 7.46
CA ALA A 125 9.67 -6.22 7.89
C ALA A 125 8.72 -7.16 8.66
N GLU A 126 7.76 -6.61 9.40
CA GLU A 126 6.74 -7.40 10.11
C GLU A 126 5.70 -8.00 9.15
N ALA A 127 5.26 -7.21 8.15
CA ALA A 127 4.14 -7.58 7.28
C ALA A 127 4.56 -8.42 6.07
N ALA A 128 5.76 -8.20 5.51
CA ALA A 128 6.18 -8.82 4.26
C ALA A 128 6.23 -10.37 4.28
N PRO A 129 6.64 -11.06 5.35
CA PRO A 129 6.69 -12.53 5.35
C PRO A 129 5.35 -13.19 5.10
N GLN A 130 4.23 -12.53 5.45
CA GLN A 130 2.88 -13.08 5.28
C GLN A 130 2.52 -13.35 3.81
N VAL A 131 3.12 -12.61 2.88
CA VAL A 131 2.85 -12.72 1.44
C VAL A 131 3.20 -14.10 0.87
N GLU A 132 4.05 -14.85 1.54
CA GLU A 132 4.39 -16.23 1.13
C GLU A 132 3.17 -17.16 1.15
N SER A 133 2.19 -16.90 2.01
CA SER A 133 0.93 -17.64 2.08
C SER A 133 -0.14 -17.16 1.10
N PHE A 134 0.10 -16.08 0.35
CA PHE A 134 -0.89 -15.48 -0.55
C PHE A 134 -0.99 -16.24 -1.87
N HIS A 135 -2.17 -16.11 -2.48
CA HIS A 135 -2.50 -16.72 -3.77
C HIS A 135 -2.69 -15.66 -4.87
N SER A 136 -2.93 -14.40 -4.52
CA SER A 136 -3.09 -13.31 -5.48
C SER A 136 -1.77 -12.94 -6.16
N PRO A 137 -1.66 -13.12 -7.49
CA PRO A 137 -0.49 -12.69 -8.25
C PRO A 137 -0.29 -11.18 -8.21
N ARG A 138 -1.38 -10.43 -8.09
CA ARG A 138 -1.37 -8.97 -7.96
C ARG A 138 -0.74 -8.55 -6.64
N ALA A 139 -1.03 -9.27 -5.54
CA ALA A 139 -0.40 -9.03 -4.25
C ALA A 139 1.11 -9.31 -4.31
N TRP A 140 1.53 -10.37 -5.02
CA TRP A 140 2.96 -10.65 -5.24
C TRP A 140 3.64 -9.55 -6.04
N ALA A 141 3.00 -9.07 -7.12
CA ALA A 141 3.54 -8.00 -7.96
C ALA A 141 3.72 -6.69 -7.17
N PHE A 142 2.71 -6.27 -6.40
CA PHE A 142 2.84 -5.09 -5.54
C PHE A 142 3.92 -5.25 -4.47
N THR A 143 4.01 -6.45 -3.88
CA THR A 143 5.07 -6.73 -2.90
C THR A 143 6.46 -6.66 -3.53
N LEU A 144 6.63 -7.14 -4.77
CA LEU A 144 7.90 -7.04 -5.50
C LEU A 144 8.34 -5.58 -5.70
N LEU A 145 7.41 -4.68 -6.02
CA LEU A 145 7.70 -3.25 -6.11
C LEU A 145 8.15 -2.67 -4.76
N GLY A 146 7.48 -3.05 -3.67
CA GLY A 146 7.87 -2.63 -2.33
C GLY A 146 9.22 -3.18 -1.88
N LEU A 147 9.50 -4.45 -2.20
CA LEU A 147 10.80 -5.08 -1.92
C LEU A 147 11.93 -4.39 -2.67
N ASP A 148 11.73 -4.05 -3.94
CA ASP A 148 12.72 -3.34 -4.73
C ASP A 148 13.05 -1.97 -4.11
N ALA A 149 12.04 -1.21 -3.71
CA ALA A 149 12.22 0.06 -3.02
C ALA A 149 12.97 -0.09 -1.68
N CYS A 150 12.61 -1.09 -0.85
CA CYS A 150 13.29 -1.37 0.42
C CYS A 150 14.74 -1.81 0.23
N ILE A 151 15.01 -2.70 -0.72
CA ILE A 151 16.35 -3.22 -1.00
C ILE A 151 17.28 -2.12 -1.50
N ALA A 152 16.78 -1.15 -2.23
CA ALA A 152 17.55 0.01 -2.65
C ALA A 152 18.07 0.87 -1.47
N VAL A 153 17.39 0.80 -0.31
CA VAL A 153 17.79 1.51 0.92
C VAL A 153 18.62 0.62 1.83
N ASP A 154 18.20 -0.64 2.04
CA ASP A 154 18.84 -1.60 2.93
C ASP A 154 18.60 -3.04 2.42
N ALA A 155 19.61 -3.62 1.79
CA ALA A 155 19.55 -4.93 1.14
C ALA A 155 19.64 -6.08 2.17
N ARG A 156 18.63 -6.23 3.02
CA ARG A 156 18.57 -7.30 4.02
C ARG A 156 18.40 -8.67 3.36
N PRO A 157 19.08 -9.71 3.87
CA PRO A 157 19.02 -11.05 3.29
C PRO A 157 17.59 -11.58 3.10
N TYR A 158 16.71 -11.42 4.08
CA TYR A 158 15.33 -11.89 3.99
C TYR A 158 14.55 -11.22 2.83
N ALA A 159 14.80 -9.94 2.57
CA ALA A 159 14.12 -9.20 1.51
C ALA A 159 14.59 -9.66 0.12
N LEU A 160 15.87 -9.94 -0.04
CA LEU A 160 16.44 -10.50 -1.26
C LEU A 160 15.88 -11.90 -1.55
N GLU A 161 15.79 -12.76 -0.54
CA GLU A 161 15.25 -14.11 -0.66
C GLU A 161 13.75 -14.07 -0.97
N LEU A 162 12.96 -13.24 -0.28
CA LEU A 162 11.53 -13.10 -0.53
C LEU A 162 11.27 -12.57 -1.95
N ARG A 163 12.03 -11.56 -2.40
CA ARG A 163 11.96 -11.05 -3.78
C ARG A 163 12.19 -12.17 -4.79
N HIS A 164 13.23 -12.97 -4.58
CA HIS A 164 13.55 -14.07 -5.48
C HIS A 164 12.41 -15.09 -5.56
N ARG A 165 11.88 -15.54 -4.40
CA ARG A 165 10.77 -16.50 -4.34
C ARG A 165 9.50 -15.98 -5.01
N LEU A 166 9.10 -14.74 -4.74
CA LEU A 166 7.90 -14.15 -5.34
C LEU A 166 8.05 -13.95 -6.84
N ALA A 167 9.23 -13.50 -7.30
CA ALA A 167 9.51 -13.37 -8.73
C ALA A 167 9.43 -14.73 -9.44
N GLN A 168 10.01 -15.78 -8.87
CA GLN A 168 9.91 -17.14 -9.43
C GLN A 168 8.46 -17.62 -9.49
N ARG A 169 7.65 -17.41 -8.42
CA ARG A 169 6.24 -17.80 -8.40
C ARG A 169 5.46 -17.09 -9.50
N LEU A 170 5.66 -15.77 -9.66
CA LEU A 170 4.96 -14.98 -10.67
C LEU A 170 5.36 -15.42 -12.09
N MET A 171 6.66 -15.63 -12.34
CA MET A 171 7.15 -16.12 -13.64
C MET A 171 6.66 -17.54 -13.95
N SER A 172 6.61 -18.43 -12.96
CA SER A 172 6.09 -19.79 -13.14
C SER A 172 4.60 -19.78 -13.45
N LEU A 173 3.83 -18.91 -12.79
CA LEU A 173 2.40 -18.74 -13.07
C LEU A 173 2.19 -18.21 -14.49
N LEU A 174 2.92 -17.18 -14.90
CA LEU A 174 2.86 -16.62 -16.25
C LEU A 174 3.16 -17.70 -17.31
N ALA A 175 4.26 -18.43 -17.14
CA ALA A 175 4.63 -19.50 -18.08
C ALA A 175 3.60 -20.64 -18.16
N ALA A 176 2.81 -20.86 -17.10
CA ALA A 176 1.77 -21.89 -17.07
C ALA A 176 0.47 -21.46 -17.78
N VAL A 177 0.21 -20.16 -17.91
CA VAL A 177 -1.05 -19.61 -18.45
C VAL A 177 -0.87 -18.85 -19.76
N GLU A 178 0.36 -18.59 -20.17
CA GLU A 178 0.70 -17.91 -21.42
C GLU A 178 0.24 -18.73 -22.64
N THR A 179 -0.43 -18.08 -23.57
CA THR A 179 -0.80 -18.62 -24.90
C THR A 179 -0.31 -17.69 -25.99
N GLU A 180 -0.38 -18.11 -27.27
CA GLU A 180 0.02 -17.27 -28.41
C GLU A 180 -0.80 -15.97 -28.49
N ASP A 181 -2.07 -16.01 -28.04
CA ASP A 181 -3.01 -14.89 -28.15
C ASP A 181 -3.21 -14.14 -26.81
N TRP A 182 -2.79 -14.71 -25.69
CA TRP A 182 -3.06 -14.16 -24.37
C TRP A 182 -1.92 -14.44 -23.39
N VAL A 183 -1.36 -13.37 -22.82
CA VAL A 183 -0.20 -13.43 -21.92
C VAL A 183 -0.56 -13.13 -20.45
N TRP A 184 -1.83 -12.82 -20.15
CA TRP A 184 -2.29 -12.50 -18.81
C TRP A 184 -3.19 -13.60 -18.23
N PHE A 185 -3.16 -13.80 -16.92
CA PHE A 185 -3.80 -14.92 -16.22
C PHE A 185 -5.01 -14.52 -15.36
N GLU A 186 -5.35 -13.24 -15.30
CA GLU A 186 -6.57 -12.77 -14.63
C GLU A 186 -7.69 -12.57 -15.65
N GLU A 187 -8.90 -13.11 -15.37
CA GLU A 187 -10.11 -12.90 -16.14
C GLU A 187 -10.75 -11.53 -15.88
#